data_f642cea55b7ac73784f3fb1dee77a9f3
#
_entry.id   f642cea55b7ac73784f3fb1dee77a9f3
#
_cell.length_a   1.000
_cell.length_b   1.000
_cell.length_c   1.000
_cell.angle_alpha   90.00
_cell.angle_beta   90.00
_cell.angle_gamma   90.00
#
_symmetry.space_group_name_H-M   'P 1'
#
loop_
_entity.id
_entity.type
_entity.pdbx_description
1 polymer ?
#
loop_
_entity_poly.entity_id
_entity_poly.type
_entity_poly.pdbx_seq_one_letter_code
_entity_poly.pdbx_strand_id
1 'polypeptide(L)'
;MKNIFLKQNNKLGYFFNLFILFSIFFTLNSCADKKTEEAHEEEKSENEVALTAVQFKTVGIQTGTLENRNLNLVIKANGYTTVPPQNRANISTLIGGTVKDIFVLEGTFVSKGKILATIQNLEVVEMQEDYNSAIANIEYLQLEYNRQKTLSDENVNPRKVLQEVKSKLAVERARAQAAKNKLQALNMSTSGSSLVPIVSPISGYVGKISIAKGAFAETGITLFEVVDNSQMHLDLNVYEKDLGSISVGQTIDFILTNQGNKSIKGKIFGINKSFSNESKTGAVHAKINPADSKDLISGMYVSANINIKNATVPALPKDAVIKNGDKYFVYIQEEHEEKATGKKAEAHEHKEGEAHSEEAVGEEEGHNEVHFKAIEVVPGTTDLGYTEVKFVEAIPADAKIVIKGAFYLLSAMKGGGEHTH
;
A
#
# COMPACT_ATOMS: atom_id res chain seq x y z
N MET A 1 -47.66 21.00 -6.32
CA MET A 1 -48.10 22.30 -6.86
C MET A 1 -46.88 23.18 -7.12
N LYS A 2 -46.84 23.74 -8.32
CA LYS A 2 -46.00 24.83 -8.86
C LYS A 2 -44.55 24.53 -9.21
N ASN A 3 -44.38 24.33 -10.52
CA ASN A 3 -43.22 24.52 -11.39
C ASN A 3 -42.55 25.87 -11.20
N ILE A 4 -41.22 25.90 -11.26
CA ILE A 4 -40.45 27.07 -11.69
C ILE A 4 -39.50 26.62 -12.78
N PHE A 5 -39.74 27.16 -13.98
CA PHE A 5 -39.06 26.93 -15.26
C PHE A 5 -37.68 27.63 -15.30
N LEU A 6 -36.71 26.89 -15.79
CA LEU A 6 -35.39 27.36 -16.21
C LEU A 6 -35.49 28.35 -17.39
N LYS A 7 -34.78 29.45 -17.28
CA LYS A 7 -34.51 30.37 -18.40
C LYS A 7 -33.03 30.19 -18.83
N GLN A 8 -32.87 29.48 -19.94
CA GLN A 8 -31.58 29.22 -20.57
C GLN A 8 -31.26 30.37 -21.54
N ASN A 9 -30.16 31.10 -21.27
CA ASN A 9 -29.67 32.18 -22.12
C ASN A 9 -28.75 31.64 -23.21
N ASN A 10 -29.21 31.77 -24.45
CA ASN A 10 -28.44 31.64 -25.70
C ASN A 10 -27.36 32.73 -25.82
N LYS A 11 -26.10 32.39 -25.54
CA LYS A 11 -24.92 33.18 -25.90
C LYS A 11 -23.82 32.39 -26.62
N LEU A 12 -24.14 31.25 -27.23
CA LEU A 12 -23.16 30.41 -27.92
C LEU A 12 -23.22 30.50 -29.45
N GLY A 13 -24.04 31.37 -30.02
CA GLY A 13 -24.22 31.51 -31.46
C GLY A 13 -23.35 32.54 -32.19
N TYR A 14 -22.67 33.44 -31.50
CA TYR A 14 -21.93 34.54 -32.12
C TYR A 14 -20.40 34.34 -32.26
N PHE A 15 -19.83 33.32 -31.61
CA PHE A 15 -18.38 33.05 -31.72
C PHE A 15 -17.99 32.10 -32.88
N PHE A 16 -18.96 31.42 -33.50
CA PHE A 16 -18.64 30.50 -34.61
C PHE A 16 -18.62 31.15 -36.00
N ASN A 17 -19.24 32.31 -36.18
CA ASN A 17 -19.26 33.00 -37.46
C ASN A 17 -18.11 34.02 -37.66
N LEU A 18 -17.32 34.34 -36.64
CA LEU A 18 -16.17 35.28 -36.77
C LEU A 18 -14.88 34.56 -37.17
N PHE A 19 -14.83 33.22 -37.04
CA PHE A 19 -13.61 32.40 -37.33
C PHE A 19 -13.53 31.95 -38.81
N ILE A 20 -14.62 32.04 -39.56
CA ILE A 20 -14.67 31.62 -40.99
C ILE A 20 -14.25 32.78 -41.92
N LEU A 21 -14.29 34.02 -41.48
CA LEU A 21 -13.95 35.20 -42.33
C LEU A 21 -12.47 35.57 -42.27
N PHE A 22 -11.66 34.97 -41.41
CA PHE A 22 -10.21 35.24 -41.28
C PHE A 22 -9.31 34.24 -42.01
N SER A 23 -9.88 33.19 -42.62
CA SER A 23 -9.13 32.12 -43.31
C SER A 23 -8.99 32.29 -44.83
N ILE A 24 -9.47 33.40 -45.45
CA ILE A 24 -9.48 33.56 -46.92
C ILE A 24 -8.45 34.62 -47.40
N PHE A 25 -7.61 35.22 -46.52
CA PHE A 25 -6.75 36.33 -46.93
C PHE A 25 -5.24 36.03 -46.98
N PHE A 26 -4.85 34.71 -47.01
CA PHE A 26 -3.41 34.38 -47.00
C PHE A 26 -3.01 33.36 -48.09
N THR A 27 -3.45 33.56 -49.29
CA THR A 27 -2.86 32.88 -50.46
C THR A 27 -2.73 33.85 -51.61
N LEU A 28 -1.57 34.48 -51.77
CA LEU A 28 -1.01 35.00 -53.04
C LEU A 28 0.26 35.83 -52.75
N ASN A 29 1.42 35.18 -52.86
CA ASN A 29 2.68 35.75 -53.37
C ASN A 29 3.63 34.56 -53.53
N SER A 30 3.75 34.04 -54.66
CA SER A 30 4.53 34.27 -55.88
C SER A 30 6.05 34.17 -55.72
N CYS A 31 6.54 33.21 -56.49
CA CYS A 31 7.90 32.84 -56.86
C CYS A 31 8.93 33.95 -56.95
N ALA A 32 10.16 33.63 -56.52
CA ALA A 32 11.39 34.06 -57.17
C ALA A 32 12.50 33.04 -56.92
N ASP A 33 12.99 32.41 -57.97
CA ASP A 33 14.15 31.55 -58.01
C ASP A 33 15.40 32.28 -57.49
N LYS A 34 16.12 31.60 -56.58
CA LYS A 34 17.56 31.86 -56.41
C LYS A 34 18.25 30.55 -56.03
N LYS A 35 18.96 29.98 -57.00
CA LYS A 35 19.99 28.97 -56.78
C LYS A 35 20.92 29.40 -55.68
N THR A 36 21.01 28.64 -54.58
CA THR A 36 22.14 28.72 -53.67
C THR A 36 22.52 27.31 -53.30
N GLU A 37 23.81 27.08 -53.36
CA GLU A 37 24.54 25.85 -53.17
C GLU A 37 24.11 25.10 -51.89
N GLU A 38 23.87 23.80 -52.02
CA GLU A 38 23.65 22.90 -50.91
C GLU A 38 24.94 22.76 -50.11
N ALA A 39 25.01 23.46 -48.99
CA ALA A 39 25.90 23.08 -47.90
C ALA A 39 25.18 21.95 -47.17
N HIS A 40 25.71 20.73 -47.22
CA HIS A 40 25.34 19.62 -46.34
C HIS A 40 25.65 20.03 -44.90
N GLU A 41 24.69 20.63 -44.19
CA GLU A 41 24.68 20.59 -42.74
C GLU A 41 24.26 19.16 -42.36
N GLU A 42 25.20 18.39 -41.83
CA GLU A 42 24.90 17.15 -41.10
C GLU A 42 23.97 17.51 -39.97
N GLU A 43 22.70 17.08 -40.03
CA GLU A 43 21.78 17.08 -38.88
C GLU A 43 22.44 16.25 -37.78
N LYS A 44 23.09 16.90 -36.82
CA LYS A 44 23.49 16.29 -35.56
C LYS A 44 22.23 15.74 -34.91
N SER A 45 22.09 14.42 -34.86
CA SER A 45 20.96 13.78 -34.18
C SER A 45 21.00 14.20 -32.71
N GLU A 46 19.86 14.64 -32.18
CA GLU A 46 19.72 15.13 -30.78
C GLU A 46 20.18 14.09 -29.72
N ASN A 47 20.54 12.91 -30.11
CA ASN A 47 20.88 11.79 -29.25
C ASN A 47 22.37 11.35 -29.33
N GLU A 48 23.21 12.07 -30.02
CA GLU A 48 24.64 11.73 -30.18
C GLU A 48 25.56 12.77 -29.53
N VAL A 49 26.65 12.29 -28.93
CA VAL A 49 27.68 13.12 -28.34
C VAL A 49 29.05 12.60 -28.71
N ALA A 50 29.92 13.47 -29.19
CA ALA A 50 31.30 13.17 -29.49
C ALA A 50 32.23 13.74 -28.41
N LEU A 51 33.24 12.98 -28.01
CA LEU A 51 34.28 13.42 -27.08
C LEU A 51 35.64 13.17 -27.74
N THR A 52 36.56 14.12 -27.58
CA THR A 52 37.94 13.86 -27.95
C THR A 52 38.57 12.75 -27.09
N ALA A 53 39.54 12.03 -27.60
CA ALA A 53 40.23 10.96 -26.88
C ALA A 53 40.84 11.45 -25.54
N VAL A 54 41.23 12.71 -25.48
CA VAL A 54 41.73 13.35 -24.24
C VAL A 54 40.62 13.54 -23.24
N GLN A 55 39.47 14.07 -23.65
CA GLN A 55 38.30 14.25 -22.79
C GLN A 55 37.80 12.89 -22.27
N PHE A 56 37.70 11.89 -23.12
CA PHE A 56 37.29 10.54 -22.75
C PHE A 56 38.14 9.96 -21.60
N LYS A 57 39.50 10.09 -21.72
CA LYS A 57 40.42 9.62 -20.68
C LYS A 57 40.38 10.45 -19.41
N THR A 58 40.28 11.78 -19.51
CA THR A 58 40.29 12.71 -18.38
C THR A 58 39.06 12.56 -17.50
N VAL A 59 37.91 12.33 -18.08
CA VAL A 59 36.64 12.14 -17.38
C VAL A 59 36.55 10.77 -16.74
N GLY A 60 37.39 9.80 -17.19
CA GLY A 60 37.40 8.43 -16.65
C GLY A 60 36.13 7.65 -16.98
N ILE A 61 35.60 7.84 -18.20
CA ILE A 61 34.51 7.04 -18.73
C ILE A 61 34.97 5.60 -18.86
N GLN A 62 34.14 4.68 -18.36
CA GLN A 62 34.35 3.23 -18.49
C GLN A 62 33.20 2.63 -19.27
N THR A 63 33.53 1.76 -20.19
CA THR A 63 32.57 0.97 -20.97
C THR A 63 32.56 -0.48 -20.50
N GLY A 64 31.45 -1.15 -20.65
CA GLY A 64 31.25 -2.56 -20.33
C GLY A 64 30.14 -3.14 -21.19
N THR A 65 29.80 -4.38 -20.94
CA THR A 65 28.73 -5.10 -21.63
C THR A 65 27.51 -5.26 -20.74
N LEU A 66 26.35 -5.52 -21.35
CA LEU A 66 25.14 -5.88 -20.63
C LEU A 66 25.33 -7.24 -19.97
N GLU A 67 25.15 -7.30 -18.66
CA GLU A 67 25.29 -8.53 -17.88
C GLU A 67 23.95 -9.05 -17.42
N ASN A 68 23.76 -10.36 -17.47
CA ASN A 68 22.65 -11.01 -16.80
C ASN A 68 22.99 -11.23 -15.33
N ARG A 69 22.26 -10.54 -14.43
CA ARG A 69 22.48 -10.63 -12.98
C ARG A 69 21.26 -11.18 -12.26
N ASN A 70 21.52 -11.94 -11.21
CA ASN A 70 20.47 -12.42 -10.34
C ASN A 70 20.13 -11.31 -9.34
N LEU A 71 19.02 -10.58 -9.59
CA LEU A 71 18.54 -9.50 -8.73
C LEU A 71 17.36 -9.97 -7.90
N ASN A 72 17.32 -9.50 -6.65
CA ASN A 72 16.19 -9.67 -5.76
C ASN A 72 15.07 -8.71 -6.18
N LEU A 73 14.04 -9.25 -6.81
CA LEU A 73 12.85 -8.47 -7.17
C LEU A 73 11.99 -8.26 -5.92
N VAL A 74 11.89 -7.01 -5.48
CA VAL A 74 11.07 -6.64 -4.32
C VAL A 74 9.98 -5.63 -4.72
N ILE A 75 8.78 -5.83 -4.19
CA ILE A 75 7.72 -4.83 -4.23
C ILE A 75 7.72 -4.08 -2.91
N LYS A 76 7.78 -2.76 -2.96
CA LYS A 76 7.63 -1.91 -1.79
C LYS A 76 6.15 -1.70 -1.49
N ALA A 77 5.77 -1.93 -0.25
CA ALA A 77 4.43 -1.74 0.24
C ALA A 77 4.46 -1.04 1.60
N ASN A 78 3.44 -0.25 1.85
CA ASN A 78 3.24 0.38 3.15
C ASN A 78 1.97 -0.18 3.79
N GLY A 79 1.89 -0.14 5.11
CA GLY A 79 0.72 -0.66 5.82
C GLY A 79 0.80 -0.42 7.31
N TYR A 80 0.06 -1.25 8.05
CA TYR A 80 -0.03 -1.14 9.50
C TYR A 80 0.06 -2.52 10.14
N THR A 81 0.55 -2.54 11.38
CA THR A 81 0.36 -3.67 12.28
C THR A 81 -1.09 -3.70 12.73
N THR A 82 -1.71 -4.85 12.77
CA THR A 82 -3.08 -5.02 13.24
C THR A 82 -3.26 -6.37 13.93
N VAL A 83 -4.41 -6.58 14.53
CA VAL A 83 -4.81 -7.87 15.09
C VAL A 83 -6.05 -8.39 14.38
N PRO A 84 -6.23 -9.71 14.27
CA PRO A 84 -7.46 -10.28 13.73
C PRO A 84 -8.70 -9.79 14.49
N PRO A 85 -9.87 -9.68 13.86
CA PRO A 85 -11.10 -9.21 14.53
C PRO A 85 -11.47 -10.00 15.80
N GLN A 86 -11.15 -11.29 15.86
CA GLN A 86 -11.37 -12.13 17.04
C GLN A 86 -10.44 -11.81 18.22
N ASN A 87 -9.34 -11.07 17.97
CA ASN A 87 -8.39 -10.62 18.98
C ASN A 87 -8.62 -9.17 19.42
N ARG A 88 -9.74 -8.56 19.00
CA ARG A 88 -10.19 -7.25 19.43
C ARG A 88 -11.62 -7.35 19.93
N ALA A 89 -11.90 -6.76 21.10
CA ALA A 89 -13.23 -6.70 21.66
C ALA A 89 -13.63 -5.24 21.93
N ASN A 90 -14.70 -4.80 21.29
CA ASN A 90 -15.39 -3.58 21.63
C ASN A 90 -16.52 -3.94 22.64
N ILE A 91 -16.36 -3.54 23.87
CA ILE A 91 -17.21 -3.93 24.98
C ILE A 91 -18.25 -2.85 25.20
N SER A 92 -19.51 -3.21 25.03
CA SER A 92 -20.69 -2.38 25.29
C SER A 92 -21.54 -3.01 26.40
N THR A 93 -22.54 -2.29 26.85
CA THR A 93 -23.56 -2.82 27.81
C THR A 93 -24.82 -3.22 27.07
N LEU A 94 -25.51 -4.23 27.60
CA LEU A 94 -26.84 -4.69 27.15
C LEU A 94 -27.99 -3.90 27.83
N ILE A 95 -27.70 -3.21 28.93
CA ILE A 95 -28.66 -2.42 29.69
C ILE A 95 -28.02 -1.08 30.07
N GLY A 96 -28.74 0.01 29.91
CA GLY A 96 -28.25 1.34 30.29
C GLY A 96 -28.12 1.48 31.79
N GLY A 97 -27.31 2.46 32.25
CA GLY A 97 -27.21 2.77 33.68
C GLY A 97 -26.06 3.72 34.00
N THR A 98 -26.02 4.16 35.26
CA THR A 98 -24.98 5.08 35.72
C THR A 98 -23.72 4.32 36.10
N VAL A 99 -22.57 4.73 35.55
CA VAL A 99 -21.26 4.16 35.87
C VAL A 99 -20.91 4.43 37.32
N LYS A 100 -20.81 3.36 38.12
CA LYS A 100 -20.49 3.46 39.54
C LYS A 100 -18.99 3.48 39.79
N ASP A 101 -18.28 2.47 39.30
CA ASP A 101 -16.86 2.34 39.47
C ASP A 101 -16.18 1.80 38.18
N ILE A 102 -14.95 2.22 37.94
CA ILE A 102 -14.07 1.74 36.87
C ILE A 102 -12.84 1.16 37.57
N PHE A 103 -12.47 -0.09 37.24
CA PHE A 103 -11.43 -0.87 37.91
C PHE A 103 -10.14 -1.04 37.13
N VAL A 104 -10.09 -0.47 35.93
CA VAL A 104 -8.97 -0.63 35.00
C VAL A 104 -8.50 0.72 34.47
N LEU A 105 -7.26 0.75 33.99
CA LEU A 105 -6.68 1.89 33.30
C LEU A 105 -6.29 1.48 31.88
N GLU A 106 -6.23 2.45 30.98
CA GLU A 106 -5.70 2.24 29.64
C GLU A 106 -4.26 1.71 29.71
N GLY A 107 -3.91 0.77 28.82
CA GLY A 107 -2.61 0.09 28.81
C GLY A 107 -2.45 -1.06 29.80
N THR A 108 -3.40 -1.31 30.72
CA THR A 108 -3.30 -2.45 31.66
C THR A 108 -3.76 -3.76 31.02
N PHE A 109 -3.10 -4.86 31.39
CA PHE A 109 -3.51 -6.19 30.98
C PHE A 109 -4.70 -6.69 31.82
N VAL A 110 -5.70 -7.26 31.15
CA VAL A 110 -6.87 -7.88 31.77
C VAL A 110 -7.06 -9.31 31.27
N SER A 111 -7.47 -10.21 32.16
CA SER A 111 -7.85 -11.57 31.78
C SER A 111 -9.31 -11.62 31.36
N LYS A 112 -9.66 -12.59 30.52
CA LYS A 112 -11.06 -12.91 30.19
C LYS A 112 -11.89 -13.07 31.45
N GLY A 113 -13.07 -12.43 31.52
CA GLY A 113 -13.97 -12.43 32.67
C GLY A 113 -13.62 -11.39 33.77
N LYS A 114 -12.53 -10.64 33.63
CA LYS A 114 -12.18 -9.54 34.55
C LYS A 114 -13.24 -8.46 34.48
N ILE A 115 -13.72 -7.99 35.65
CA ILE A 115 -14.62 -6.84 35.75
C ILE A 115 -13.83 -5.57 35.43
N LEU A 116 -14.29 -4.82 34.45
CA LEU A 116 -13.70 -3.56 34.00
C LEU A 116 -14.36 -2.37 34.67
N ALA A 117 -15.70 -2.42 34.83
CA ALA A 117 -16.51 -1.40 35.48
C ALA A 117 -17.77 -2.03 36.06
N THR A 118 -18.48 -1.26 36.89
CA THR A 118 -19.84 -1.56 37.31
C THR A 118 -20.76 -0.40 36.93
N ILE A 119 -21.96 -0.73 36.44
CA ILE A 119 -23.04 0.23 36.20
C ILE A 119 -24.20 -0.06 37.12
N GLN A 120 -24.85 0.98 37.63
CA GLN A 120 -26.02 0.87 38.47
C GLN A 120 -27.28 0.99 37.61
N ASN A 121 -28.16 -0.03 37.70
CA ASN A 121 -29.44 -0.04 37.02
C ASN A 121 -30.49 -0.68 37.95
N LEU A 122 -31.63 0.01 38.14
CA LEU A 122 -32.71 -0.46 39.04
C LEU A 122 -33.59 -1.53 38.40
N GLU A 123 -33.66 -1.62 37.06
CA GLU A 123 -34.42 -2.68 36.37
C GLU A 123 -33.90 -4.09 36.69
N VAL A 124 -32.62 -4.19 37.07
CA VAL A 124 -32.04 -5.47 37.52
C VAL A 124 -32.68 -5.95 38.82
N VAL A 125 -33.02 -5.06 39.70
CA VAL A 125 -33.73 -5.38 40.97
C VAL A 125 -35.12 -5.97 40.66
N GLU A 126 -35.84 -5.37 39.70
CA GLU A 126 -37.14 -5.87 39.23
C GLU A 126 -37.01 -7.28 38.61
N MET A 127 -35.97 -7.53 37.79
CA MET A 127 -35.70 -8.85 37.23
C MET A 127 -35.39 -9.91 38.30
N GLN A 128 -34.71 -9.51 39.38
CA GLN A 128 -34.42 -10.40 40.54
C GLN A 128 -35.70 -10.67 41.35
N GLU A 129 -36.59 -9.67 41.57
CA GLU A 129 -37.85 -9.81 42.19
C GLU A 129 -38.76 -10.75 41.39
N ASP A 130 -38.87 -10.58 40.08
CA ASP A 130 -39.62 -11.46 39.20
C ASP A 130 -39.15 -12.93 39.31
N TYR A 131 -37.81 -13.15 39.33
CA TYR A 131 -37.24 -14.50 39.53
C TYR A 131 -37.64 -15.08 40.89
N ASN A 132 -37.44 -14.33 41.98
CA ASN A 132 -37.70 -14.79 43.33
C ASN A 132 -39.20 -15.07 43.57
N SER A 133 -40.08 -14.21 43.05
CA SER A 133 -41.53 -14.36 43.10
C SER A 133 -41.98 -15.64 42.37
N ALA A 134 -41.41 -15.87 41.15
CA ALA A 134 -41.70 -17.09 40.40
C ALA A 134 -41.19 -18.35 41.12
N ILE A 135 -40.02 -18.33 41.78
CA ILE A 135 -39.50 -19.43 42.58
C ILE A 135 -40.44 -19.77 43.77
N ALA A 136 -40.91 -18.72 44.51
CA ALA A 136 -41.84 -18.93 45.60
C ALA A 136 -43.17 -19.54 45.12
N ASN A 137 -43.70 -19.11 43.97
CA ASN A 137 -44.87 -19.66 43.33
C ASN A 137 -44.67 -21.11 42.88
N ILE A 138 -43.50 -21.46 42.37
CA ILE A 138 -43.13 -22.81 41.98
C ILE A 138 -43.15 -23.76 43.19
N GLU A 139 -42.56 -23.31 44.28
CA GLU A 139 -42.57 -24.11 45.53
C GLU A 139 -44.00 -24.44 45.99
N TYR A 140 -44.86 -23.41 46.10
CA TYR A 140 -46.26 -23.58 46.43
C TYR A 140 -46.99 -24.52 45.44
N LEU A 141 -46.88 -24.24 44.13
CA LEU A 141 -47.57 -25.03 43.11
C LEU A 141 -47.02 -26.47 42.99
N GLN A 142 -45.76 -26.70 43.31
CA GLN A 142 -45.20 -28.06 43.36
C GLN A 142 -45.80 -28.89 44.47
N LEU A 143 -45.99 -28.30 45.68
CA LEU A 143 -46.67 -28.95 46.78
C LEU A 143 -48.13 -29.23 46.42
N GLU A 144 -48.83 -28.25 45.84
CA GLU A 144 -50.22 -28.40 45.40
C GLU A 144 -50.37 -29.46 44.30
N TYR A 145 -49.44 -29.48 43.31
CA TYR A 145 -49.40 -30.53 42.27
C TYR A 145 -49.26 -31.93 42.87
N ASN A 146 -48.37 -32.12 43.83
CA ASN A 146 -48.18 -33.37 44.48
C ASN A 146 -49.43 -33.81 45.22
N ARG A 147 -50.10 -32.92 45.96
CA ARG A 147 -51.38 -33.15 46.66
C ARG A 147 -52.48 -33.52 45.68
N GLN A 148 -52.68 -32.73 44.62
CA GLN A 148 -53.73 -33.03 43.62
C GLN A 148 -53.46 -34.29 42.82
N LYS A 149 -52.19 -34.66 42.63
CA LYS A 149 -51.79 -35.90 41.98
C LYS A 149 -52.25 -37.11 42.83
N THR A 150 -51.96 -37.12 44.14
CA THR A 150 -52.39 -38.21 45.05
C THR A 150 -53.90 -38.32 45.07
N LEU A 151 -54.65 -37.22 45.19
CA LEU A 151 -56.12 -37.24 45.19
C LEU A 151 -56.72 -37.69 43.87
N SER A 152 -56.07 -37.38 42.73
CA SER A 152 -56.51 -37.82 41.41
C SER A 152 -56.19 -39.29 41.16
N ASP A 153 -55.10 -39.83 41.67
CA ASP A 153 -54.71 -41.23 41.58
C ASP A 153 -55.67 -42.09 42.39
N GLU A 154 -56.22 -41.56 43.51
CA GLU A 154 -57.28 -42.19 44.34
C GLU A 154 -58.70 -41.94 43.81
N ASN A 155 -58.88 -41.28 42.65
CA ASN A 155 -60.17 -40.89 42.07
C ASN A 155 -61.07 -40.01 42.94
N VAL A 156 -60.49 -39.28 43.88
CA VAL A 156 -61.20 -38.36 44.81
C VAL A 156 -61.44 -37.00 44.14
N ASN A 157 -60.61 -36.59 43.17
CA ASN A 157 -60.65 -35.28 42.57
C ASN A 157 -60.74 -35.32 41.03
N PRO A 158 -61.52 -34.43 40.38
CA PRO A 158 -61.54 -34.32 38.90
C PRO A 158 -60.19 -34.11 38.28
N ARG A 159 -59.80 -34.87 37.24
CA ARG A 159 -58.55 -34.71 36.51
C ARG A 159 -58.30 -33.29 36.00
N LYS A 160 -59.35 -32.50 35.77
CA LYS A 160 -59.25 -31.12 35.36
C LYS A 160 -58.44 -30.29 36.34
N VAL A 161 -58.64 -30.45 37.68
CA VAL A 161 -57.91 -29.69 38.71
C VAL A 161 -56.43 -30.00 38.69
N LEU A 162 -56.06 -31.32 38.55
CA LEU A 162 -54.65 -31.69 38.40
C LEU A 162 -54.01 -31.08 37.15
N GLN A 163 -54.75 -31.07 36.02
CA GLN A 163 -54.25 -30.46 34.78
C GLN A 163 -54.07 -28.95 34.92
N GLU A 164 -54.97 -28.26 35.61
CA GLU A 164 -54.88 -26.84 35.85
C GLU A 164 -53.66 -26.49 36.72
N VAL A 165 -53.42 -27.18 37.82
CA VAL A 165 -52.24 -26.96 38.67
C VAL A 165 -50.97 -27.29 37.93
N LYS A 166 -50.94 -28.39 37.13
CA LYS A 166 -49.79 -28.74 36.28
C LYS A 166 -49.49 -27.62 35.29
N SER A 167 -50.49 -27.02 34.67
CA SER A 167 -50.33 -25.90 33.71
C SER A 167 -49.77 -24.68 34.40
N LYS A 168 -50.35 -24.27 35.57
CA LYS A 168 -49.84 -23.13 36.38
C LYS A 168 -48.39 -23.33 36.78
N LEU A 169 -48.01 -24.52 37.26
CA LEU A 169 -46.65 -24.86 37.61
C LEU A 169 -45.68 -24.73 36.39
N ALA A 170 -46.13 -25.19 35.22
CA ALA A 170 -45.33 -25.07 33.99
C ALA A 170 -45.10 -23.60 33.58
N VAL A 171 -46.13 -22.73 33.73
CA VAL A 171 -46.03 -21.31 33.45
C VAL A 171 -45.04 -20.63 34.39
N GLU A 172 -45.12 -20.86 35.69
CA GLU A 172 -44.19 -20.23 36.65
C GLU A 172 -42.75 -20.72 36.47
N ARG A 173 -42.54 -22.01 36.11
CA ARG A 173 -41.20 -22.50 35.73
C ARG A 173 -40.63 -21.77 34.50
N ALA A 174 -41.47 -21.54 33.48
CA ALA A 174 -41.05 -20.84 32.31
C ALA A 174 -40.69 -19.36 32.63
N ARG A 175 -41.48 -18.72 33.53
CA ARG A 175 -41.25 -17.35 34.02
C ARG A 175 -39.90 -17.23 34.75
N ALA A 176 -39.67 -18.16 35.74
CA ALA A 176 -38.41 -18.19 36.47
C ALA A 176 -37.19 -18.42 35.53
N GLN A 177 -37.31 -19.33 34.56
CA GLN A 177 -36.25 -19.58 33.58
C GLN A 177 -35.98 -18.37 32.70
N ALA A 178 -37.00 -17.67 32.26
CA ALA A 178 -36.85 -16.43 31.47
C ALA A 178 -36.14 -15.31 32.26
N ALA A 179 -36.55 -15.06 33.52
CA ALA A 179 -35.91 -14.08 34.40
C ALA A 179 -34.44 -14.46 34.69
N LYS A 180 -34.16 -15.74 34.94
CA LYS A 180 -32.78 -16.26 35.11
C LYS A 180 -31.93 -16.03 33.89
N ASN A 181 -32.44 -16.30 32.69
CA ASN A 181 -31.71 -16.09 31.45
C ASN A 181 -31.36 -14.60 31.22
N LYS A 182 -32.30 -13.70 31.54
CA LYS A 182 -32.05 -12.25 31.47
C LYS A 182 -30.91 -11.83 32.40
N LEU A 183 -30.92 -12.28 33.65
CA LEU A 183 -29.89 -11.97 34.65
C LEU A 183 -28.51 -12.57 34.21
N GLN A 184 -28.50 -13.80 33.70
CA GLN A 184 -27.29 -14.42 33.23
C GLN A 184 -26.68 -13.69 32.03
N ALA A 185 -27.49 -13.16 31.11
CA ALA A 185 -27.01 -12.36 29.99
C ALA A 185 -26.30 -11.07 30.46
N LEU A 186 -26.66 -10.56 31.64
CA LEU A 186 -26.02 -9.41 32.30
C LEU A 186 -24.82 -9.82 33.20
N ASN A 187 -24.41 -11.08 33.20
CA ASN A 187 -23.43 -11.65 34.16
C ASN A 187 -23.83 -11.44 35.64
N MET A 188 -25.13 -11.41 35.91
CA MET A 188 -25.68 -11.20 37.24
C MET A 188 -26.12 -12.51 37.88
N SER A 189 -26.06 -12.54 39.23
CA SER A 189 -26.68 -13.59 40.02
C SER A 189 -28.18 -13.33 40.18
N THR A 190 -28.94 -14.35 40.61
CA THR A 190 -30.38 -14.24 40.86
C THR A 190 -30.74 -13.49 42.14
N SER A 191 -29.75 -13.06 42.90
CA SER A 191 -29.95 -12.28 44.15
C SER A 191 -28.79 -11.30 44.32
N GLY A 192 -29.04 -10.18 44.98
CA GLY A 192 -27.99 -9.32 45.52
C GLY A 192 -27.99 -7.87 45.05
N SER A 193 -27.29 -7.51 44.03
CA SER A 193 -26.88 -6.14 43.77
C SER A 193 -27.58 -5.52 42.55
N SER A 194 -27.86 -4.22 42.61
CA SER A 194 -28.24 -3.41 41.42
C SER A 194 -27.04 -3.03 40.53
N LEU A 195 -25.83 -3.50 40.88
CA LEU A 195 -24.59 -3.20 40.15
C LEU A 195 -24.34 -4.28 39.10
N VAL A 196 -24.45 -3.91 37.83
CA VAL A 196 -24.20 -4.77 36.67
C VAL A 196 -22.72 -4.72 36.34
N PRO A 197 -21.98 -5.87 36.36
CA PRO A 197 -20.58 -5.91 36.01
C PRO A 197 -20.39 -5.87 34.49
N ILE A 198 -19.51 -5.00 34.02
CA ILE A 198 -19.01 -4.99 32.67
C ILE A 198 -17.71 -5.80 32.66
N VAL A 199 -17.70 -6.95 31.96
CA VAL A 199 -16.57 -7.89 31.96
C VAL A 199 -15.88 -7.95 30.61
N SER A 200 -14.58 -8.24 30.60
CA SER A 200 -13.83 -8.48 29.37
C SER A 200 -14.16 -9.86 28.78
N PRO A 201 -14.58 -9.95 27.50
CA PRO A 201 -14.83 -11.24 26.83
C PRO A 201 -13.55 -11.96 26.42
N ILE A 202 -12.40 -11.25 26.35
CA ILE A 202 -11.08 -11.75 25.94
C ILE A 202 -10.01 -11.35 26.96
N SER A 203 -8.88 -12.01 26.95
CA SER A 203 -7.66 -11.56 27.63
C SER A 203 -6.90 -10.62 26.69
N GLY A 204 -6.36 -9.50 27.20
CA GLY A 204 -5.65 -8.52 26.40
C GLY A 204 -5.36 -7.24 27.14
N TYR A 205 -4.92 -6.25 26.42
CA TYR A 205 -4.64 -4.91 26.98
C TYR A 205 -5.84 -3.99 26.75
N VAL A 206 -6.17 -3.21 27.78
CA VAL A 206 -7.20 -2.16 27.67
C VAL A 206 -6.65 -1.06 26.75
N GLY A 207 -7.29 -0.86 25.61
CA GLY A 207 -6.93 0.20 24.65
C GLY A 207 -7.57 1.51 25.07
N LYS A 208 -8.83 1.75 24.67
CA LYS A 208 -9.56 2.98 24.96
C LYS A 208 -10.65 2.76 25.98
N ILE A 209 -10.79 3.70 26.92
CA ILE A 209 -11.90 3.81 27.86
C ILE A 209 -12.75 5.02 27.45
N SER A 210 -14.01 4.78 27.02
CA SER A 210 -14.91 5.83 26.50
C SER A 210 -15.97 6.27 27.51
N ILE A 211 -15.80 5.92 28.79
CA ILE A 211 -16.74 6.26 29.88
C ILE A 211 -16.02 6.91 31.03
N ALA A 212 -16.79 7.62 31.87
CA ALA A 212 -16.33 8.23 33.13
C ALA A 212 -17.22 7.81 34.28
N LYS A 213 -16.68 7.81 35.50
CA LYS A 213 -17.45 7.57 36.72
C LYS A 213 -18.57 8.64 36.88
N GLY A 214 -19.79 8.18 37.15
CA GLY A 214 -20.97 9.04 37.26
C GLY A 214 -21.68 9.33 35.93
N ALA A 215 -21.07 9.03 34.78
CA ALA A 215 -21.72 9.17 33.48
C ALA A 215 -22.78 8.09 33.26
N PHE A 216 -23.76 8.36 32.40
CA PHE A 216 -24.72 7.36 31.96
C PHE A 216 -24.17 6.55 30.78
N ALA A 217 -24.11 5.25 30.94
CA ALA A 217 -23.71 4.31 29.87
C ALA A 217 -24.96 3.89 29.10
N GLU A 218 -24.98 4.21 27.79
CA GLU A 218 -26.09 3.83 26.91
C GLU A 218 -25.86 2.44 26.32
N THR A 219 -26.94 1.75 25.98
CA THR A 219 -26.91 0.44 25.33
C THR A 219 -26.27 0.51 23.95
N GLY A 220 -25.40 -0.44 23.63
CA GLY A 220 -24.79 -0.58 22.28
C GLY A 220 -23.62 0.37 22.00
N ILE A 221 -23.34 1.34 22.87
CA ILE A 221 -22.16 2.21 22.74
C ILE A 221 -20.94 1.49 23.30
N THR A 222 -19.81 1.57 22.61
CA THR A 222 -18.54 0.99 23.07
C THR A 222 -18.03 1.75 24.29
N LEU A 223 -17.91 1.04 25.42
CA LEU A 223 -17.41 1.55 26.69
C LEU A 223 -15.91 1.29 26.86
N PHE A 224 -15.44 0.12 26.44
CA PHE A 224 -14.03 -0.29 26.49
C PHE A 224 -13.64 -0.95 25.20
N GLU A 225 -12.37 -0.78 24.85
CA GLU A 225 -11.69 -1.59 23.83
C GLU A 225 -10.62 -2.45 24.51
N VAL A 226 -10.62 -3.76 24.23
CA VAL A 226 -9.58 -4.68 24.68
C VAL A 226 -8.96 -5.34 23.47
N VAL A 227 -7.61 -5.34 23.40
CA VAL A 227 -6.84 -5.85 22.27
C VAL A 227 -5.88 -6.93 22.75
N ASP A 228 -5.95 -8.09 22.14
CA ASP A 228 -5.01 -9.19 22.35
C ASP A 228 -3.93 -9.15 21.26
N ASN A 229 -2.73 -8.74 21.62
CA ASN A 229 -1.59 -8.62 20.71
C ASN A 229 -0.88 -9.94 20.42
N SER A 230 -1.39 -11.09 20.91
CA SER A 230 -0.74 -12.39 20.73
C SER A 230 -0.67 -12.87 19.27
N GLN A 231 -1.56 -12.36 18.41
CA GLN A 231 -1.65 -12.72 17.00
C GLN A 231 -1.59 -11.50 16.08
N MET A 232 -0.53 -10.70 16.26
CA MET A 232 -0.29 -9.55 15.39
C MET A 232 0.01 -10.00 13.96
N HIS A 233 -0.50 -9.24 13.00
CA HIS A 233 -0.19 -9.39 11.58
C HIS A 233 -0.06 -8.01 10.92
N LEU A 234 0.38 -7.99 9.67
CA LEU A 234 0.50 -6.77 8.86
C LEU A 234 -0.63 -6.75 7.83
N ASP A 235 -1.21 -5.58 7.68
CA ASP A 235 -2.08 -5.22 6.56
C ASP A 235 -1.30 -4.26 5.66
N LEU A 236 -0.84 -4.77 4.52
CA LEU A 236 -0.04 -4.04 3.55
C LEU A 236 -0.92 -3.61 2.38
N ASN A 237 -0.79 -2.35 1.98
CA ASN A 237 -1.44 -1.81 0.80
C ASN A 237 -0.52 -1.96 -0.40
N VAL A 238 -0.92 -2.76 -1.38
CA VAL A 238 -0.18 -3.03 -2.60
C VAL A 238 -0.95 -2.50 -3.80
N TYR A 239 -0.27 -1.81 -4.72
CA TYR A 239 -0.90 -1.31 -5.93
C TYR A 239 -1.38 -2.43 -6.84
N GLU A 240 -2.49 -2.21 -7.54
CA GLU A 240 -3.13 -3.17 -8.45
C GLU A 240 -2.15 -3.76 -9.47
N LYS A 241 -1.29 -2.92 -10.07
CA LYS A 241 -0.28 -3.33 -11.06
C LYS A 241 0.71 -4.37 -10.52
N ASP A 242 0.97 -4.38 -9.21
CA ASP A 242 1.97 -5.21 -8.56
C ASP A 242 1.37 -6.49 -7.94
N LEU A 243 0.04 -6.52 -7.72
CA LEU A 243 -0.66 -7.65 -7.08
C LEU A 243 -0.55 -8.96 -7.86
N GLY A 244 -0.49 -8.90 -9.19
CA GLY A 244 -0.31 -10.08 -10.04
C GLY A 244 0.99 -10.84 -9.80
N SER A 245 2.00 -10.18 -9.22
CA SER A 245 3.31 -10.77 -8.89
C SER A 245 3.41 -11.29 -7.46
N ILE A 246 2.36 -11.09 -6.63
CA ILE A 246 2.35 -11.48 -5.23
C ILE A 246 1.59 -12.80 -5.06
N SER A 247 2.14 -13.67 -4.24
CA SER A 247 1.55 -14.97 -3.92
C SER A 247 1.62 -15.27 -2.43
N VAL A 248 0.64 -16.02 -1.94
CA VAL A 248 0.64 -16.56 -0.58
C VAL A 248 1.88 -17.41 -0.36
N GLY A 249 2.51 -17.24 0.78
CA GLY A 249 3.73 -17.95 1.16
C GLY A 249 5.03 -17.18 0.90
N GLN A 250 5.00 -16.06 0.18
CA GLN A 250 6.17 -15.19 0.00
C GLN A 250 6.61 -14.58 1.33
N THR A 251 7.92 -14.37 1.47
CA THR A 251 8.52 -13.69 2.61
C THR A 251 8.50 -12.19 2.39
N ILE A 252 8.36 -11.47 3.48
CA ILE A 252 8.47 -10.02 3.52
C ILE A 252 9.51 -9.62 4.56
N ASP A 253 10.21 -8.53 4.28
CA ASP A 253 11.06 -7.84 5.23
C ASP A 253 10.46 -6.47 5.48
N PHE A 254 10.13 -6.11 6.73
CA PHE A 254 9.53 -4.83 7.05
C PHE A 254 10.25 -4.13 8.18
N ILE A 255 10.15 -2.81 8.16
CA ILE A 255 10.70 -1.93 9.19
C ILE A 255 9.57 -1.10 9.81
N LEU A 256 9.67 -0.87 11.10
CA LEU A 256 8.83 0.10 11.82
C LEU A 256 9.43 1.49 11.65
N THR A 257 8.65 2.42 11.17
CA THR A 257 9.12 3.79 10.87
C THR A 257 9.62 4.52 12.14
N ASN A 258 9.16 4.10 13.33
CA ASN A 258 9.42 4.79 14.60
C ASN A 258 10.40 4.06 15.53
N GLN A 259 10.92 2.90 15.19
CA GLN A 259 11.75 2.07 16.09
C GLN A 259 13.10 1.67 15.45
N GLY A 260 13.88 2.65 14.96
CA GLY A 260 15.18 2.35 14.38
C GLY A 260 15.10 1.27 13.29
N ASN A 261 16.02 1.22 12.37
CA ASN A 261 15.98 0.36 11.16
C ASN A 261 16.06 -1.16 11.41
N LYS A 262 15.46 -1.69 12.49
CA LYS A 262 15.39 -3.14 12.72
C LYS A 262 14.44 -3.76 11.71
N SER A 263 14.98 -4.56 10.81
CA SER A 263 14.19 -5.37 9.86
C SER A 263 13.57 -6.56 10.57
N ILE A 264 12.29 -6.75 10.39
CA ILE A 264 11.51 -7.87 10.93
C ILE A 264 10.98 -8.69 9.75
N LYS A 265 11.00 -10.02 9.90
CA LYS A 265 10.54 -10.92 8.84
C LYS A 265 9.08 -11.32 9.05
N GLY A 266 8.37 -11.43 7.94
CA GLY A 266 7.01 -11.94 7.91
C GLY A 266 6.77 -12.85 6.72
N LYS A 267 5.57 -13.44 6.66
CA LYS A 267 5.14 -14.32 5.56
C LYS A 267 3.70 -14.01 5.16
N ILE A 268 3.46 -13.81 3.87
CA ILE A 268 2.13 -13.57 3.33
C ILE A 268 1.25 -14.81 3.54
N PHE A 269 0.07 -14.64 4.14
CA PHE A 269 -0.92 -15.69 4.33
C PHE A 269 -2.24 -15.43 3.62
N GLY A 270 -2.50 -14.19 3.21
CA GLY A 270 -3.73 -13.81 2.52
C GLY A 270 -3.55 -12.61 1.61
N ILE A 271 -4.29 -12.60 0.52
CA ILE A 271 -4.37 -11.49 -0.43
C ILE A 271 -5.85 -11.22 -0.63
N ASN A 272 -6.27 -10.01 -0.32
CA ASN A 272 -7.66 -9.60 -0.51
C ASN A 272 -7.96 -9.53 -2.01
N LYS A 273 -9.14 -10.04 -2.40
CA LYS A 273 -9.62 -10.01 -3.78
C LYS A 273 -10.56 -8.83 -4.07
N SER A 274 -10.66 -7.89 -3.14
CA SER A 274 -11.39 -6.63 -3.33
C SER A 274 -10.42 -5.46 -3.31
N PHE A 275 -10.64 -4.49 -4.18
CA PHE A 275 -9.83 -3.26 -4.25
C PHE A 275 -10.51 -2.12 -3.52
N SER A 276 -9.74 -1.25 -2.91
CA SER A 276 -10.19 0.08 -2.54
C SER A 276 -10.22 0.95 -3.80
N ASN A 277 -11.41 1.41 -4.20
CA ASN A 277 -11.58 2.24 -5.39
C ASN A 277 -10.87 3.60 -5.27
N GLU A 278 -10.69 4.11 -4.04
CA GLU A 278 -10.06 5.40 -3.79
C GLU A 278 -8.53 5.35 -3.98
N SER A 279 -7.87 4.29 -3.51
CA SER A 279 -6.41 4.18 -3.51
C SER A 279 -5.84 3.28 -4.62
N LYS A 280 -6.68 2.55 -5.37
CA LYS A 280 -6.28 1.51 -6.34
C LYS A 280 -5.29 0.50 -5.74
N THR A 281 -5.51 0.13 -4.48
CA THR A 281 -4.68 -0.83 -3.76
C THR A 281 -5.49 -2.02 -3.30
N GLY A 282 -4.85 -3.19 -3.24
CA GLY A 282 -5.37 -4.39 -2.60
C GLY A 282 -4.65 -4.63 -1.28
N ALA A 283 -5.37 -5.13 -0.27
CA ALA A 283 -4.79 -5.50 1.00
C ALA A 283 -4.08 -6.85 0.91
N VAL A 284 -2.84 -6.92 1.39
CA VAL A 284 -2.04 -8.13 1.53
C VAL A 284 -1.74 -8.35 3.01
N HIS A 285 -2.14 -9.52 3.52
CA HIS A 285 -1.99 -9.87 4.92
C HIS A 285 -0.78 -10.75 5.15
N ALA A 286 0.09 -10.36 6.09
CA ALA A 286 1.29 -11.11 6.40
C ALA A 286 1.42 -11.39 7.90
N LYS A 287 1.73 -12.65 8.25
CA LYS A 287 2.01 -13.08 9.62
C LYS A 287 3.39 -12.62 10.03
N ILE A 288 3.52 -12.20 11.29
CA ILE A 288 4.76 -11.86 11.98
C ILE A 288 5.14 -13.05 12.86
N ASN A 289 6.44 -13.33 13.00
CA ASN A 289 6.88 -14.31 13.97
C ASN A 289 6.48 -13.90 15.39
N PRO A 290 5.93 -14.83 16.22
CA PRO A 290 5.52 -14.50 17.60
C PRO A 290 6.64 -13.94 18.48
N ALA A 291 7.90 -14.30 18.22
CA ALA A 291 9.06 -13.77 18.94
C ALA A 291 9.28 -12.26 18.67
N ASP A 292 8.95 -11.81 17.46
CA ASP A 292 9.14 -10.42 17.01
C ASP A 292 7.89 -9.55 17.24
N SER A 293 6.75 -10.16 17.61
CA SER A 293 5.47 -9.44 17.79
C SER A 293 5.27 -8.85 19.18
N LYS A 294 6.10 -9.21 20.18
CA LYS A 294 5.89 -8.83 21.60
C LYS A 294 5.87 -7.34 21.85
N ASP A 295 6.72 -6.61 21.14
CA ASP A 295 6.88 -5.16 21.30
C ASP A 295 6.03 -4.36 20.30
N LEU A 296 5.22 -5.04 19.47
CA LEU A 296 4.38 -4.40 18.48
C LEU A 296 3.05 -3.98 19.06
N ILE A 297 2.60 -2.81 18.67
CA ILE A 297 1.29 -2.26 19.01
C ILE A 297 0.45 -2.21 17.74
N SER A 298 -0.84 -2.53 17.83
CA SER A 298 -1.78 -2.40 16.72
C SER A 298 -1.87 -0.94 16.25
N GLY A 299 -1.79 -0.70 14.95
CA GLY A 299 -1.83 0.62 14.34
C GLY A 299 -0.45 1.24 14.05
N MET A 300 0.67 0.54 14.34
CA MET A 300 2.00 1.03 13.96
C MET A 300 2.16 1.00 12.44
N TYR A 301 2.66 2.10 11.87
CA TYR A 301 2.96 2.21 10.45
C TYR A 301 4.23 1.43 10.09
N VAL A 302 4.17 0.68 9.00
CA VAL A 302 5.26 -0.15 8.49
C VAL A 302 5.56 0.14 7.03
N SER A 303 6.84 0.03 6.68
CA SER A 303 7.30 -0.07 5.30
C SER A 303 7.87 -1.46 5.07
N ALA A 304 7.36 -2.16 4.08
CA ALA A 304 7.68 -3.55 3.80
C ALA A 304 8.23 -3.73 2.38
N ASN A 305 9.20 -4.62 2.26
CA ASN A 305 9.68 -5.16 0.99
C ASN A 305 9.15 -6.59 0.85
N ILE A 306 8.31 -6.83 -0.15
CA ILE A 306 7.78 -8.15 -0.48
C ILE A 306 8.74 -8.80 -1.47
N ASN A 307 9.36 -9.92 -1.07
CA ASN A 307 10.28 -10.67 -1.92
C ASN A 307 9.47 -11.48 -2.94
N ILE A 308 9.56 -11.11 -4.23
CA ILE A 308 8.80 -11.79 -5.28
C ILE A 308 9.55 -13.03 -5.74
N LYS A 309 10.75 -12.84 -6.26
CA LYS A 309 11.59 -13.89 -6.83
C LYS A 309 13.00 -13.35 -7.10
N ASN A 310 13.99 -14.21 -6.97
CA ASN A 310 15.27 -13.97 -7.59
C ASN A 310 15.12 -14.21 -9.09
N ALA A 311 15.31 -13.19 -9.91
CA ALA A 311 15.28 -13.32 -11.35
C ALA A 311 16.63 -12.94 -11.94
N THR A 312 17.10 -13.77 -12.86
CA THR A 312 18.25 -13.42 -13.71
C THR A 312 17.74 -12.49 -14.79
N VAL A 313 18.11 -11.22 -14.72
CA VAL A 313 17.65 -10.16 -15.62
C VAL A 313 18.84 -9.39 -16.19
N PRO A 314 18.72 -8.81 -17.41
CA PRO A 314 19.70 -7.88 -17.93
C PRO A 314 19.83 -6.67 -17.00
N ALA A 315 21.03 -6.39 -16.52
CA ALA A 315 21.28 -5.33 -15.57
C ALA A 315 22.59 -4.59 -15.88
N LEU A 316 22.59 -3.31 -15.55
CA LEU A 316 23.75 -2.42 -15.63
C LEU A 316 24.03 -1.82 -14.24
N PRO A 317 25.28 -1.39 -13.97
CA PRO A 317 25.57 -0.59 -12.80
C PRO A 317 24.63 0.62 -12.72
N LYS A 318 24.20 0.98 -11.53
CA LYS A 318 23.24 2.09 -11.31
C LYS A 318 23.70 3.40 -11.95
N ASP A 319 25.02 3.65 -11.97
CA ASP A 319 25.63 4.85 -12.52
C ASP A 319 25.62 4.91 -14.05
N ALA A 320 25.30 3.79 -14.72
CA ALA A 320 25.12 3.72 -16.16
C ALA A 320 23.75 4.26 -16.62
N VAL A 321 22.74 4.23 -15.73
CA VAL A 321 21.36 4.58 -16.06
C VAL A 321 21.07 6.00 -15.60
N ILE A 322 20.98 6.93 -16.54
CA ILE A 322 20.84 8.35 -16.28
C ILE A 322 19.42 8.82 -16.56
N LYS A 323 18.85 9.60 -15.63
CA LYS A 323 17.54 10.23 -15.81
C LYS A 323 17.70 11.57 -16.51
N ASN A 324 16.96 11.78 -17.61
CA ASN A 324 16.84 13.06 -18.31
C ASN A 324 15.36 13.39 -18.52
N GLY A 325 14.84 14.42 -17.81
CA GLY A 325 13.41 14.70 -17.77
C GLY A 325 12.62 13.52 -17.16
N ASP A 326 11.63 13.03 -17.90
CA ASP A 326 10.80 11.88 -17.49
C ASP A 326 11.30 10.53 -18.00
N LYS A 327 12.39 10.51 -18.76
CA LYS A 327 12.95 9.33 -19.40
C LYS A 327 14.30 8.95 -18.81
N TYR A 328 14.68 7.69 -19.04
CA TYR A 328 16.00 7.15 -18.64
C TYR A 328 16.78 6.73 -19.86
N PHE A 329 18.10 6.98 -19.84
CA PHE A 329 19.01 6.71 -20.94
C PHE A 329 20.24 5.97 -20.46
N VAL A 330 20.80 5.19 -21.36
CA VAL A 330 22.16 4.66 -21.30
C VAL A 330 22.90 5.09 -22.56
N TYR A 331 24.23 5.19 -22.49
CA TYR A 331 25.05 5.60 -23.60
C TYR A 331 25.81 4.40 -24.15
N ILE A 332 25.80 4.24 -25.48
CA ILE A 332 26.52 3.21 -26.21
C ILE A 332 27.61 3.89 -27.03
N GLN A 333 28.83 3.36 -26.96
CA GLN A 333 29.92 3.79 -27.78
C GLN A 333 29.72 3.25 -29.19
N GLU A 334 29.72 4.12 -30.21
CA GLU A 334 29.69 3.73 -31.63
C GLU A 334 31.12 3.53 -32.16
N GLU A 335 31.35 2.42 -32.85
CA GLU A 335 32.58 2.19 -33.59
C GLU A 335 32.37 2.68 -35.02
N HIS A 336 32.98 3.82 -35.38
CA HIS A 336 33.06 4.23 -36.78
C HIS A 336 34.10 3.38 -37.46
N GLU A 337 33.70 2.50 -38.40
CA GLU A 337 34.59 1.94 -39.39
C GLU A 337 35.07 3.06 -40.31
N GLU A 338 36.34 3.46 -40.20
CA GLU A 338 37.00 4.30 -41.22
C GLU A 338 36.87 3.60 -42.57
N LYS A 339 35.98 4.05 -43.44
CA LYS A 339 36.03 3.73 -44.86
C LYS A 339 37.28 4.39 -45.43
N ALA A 340 38.38 3.66 -45.50
CA ALA A 340 39.58 4.01 -46.24
C ALA A 340 39.21 4.21 -47.73
N THR A 341 38.91 5.45 -48.10
CA THR A 341 38.83 5.81 -49.53
C THR A 341 40.26 5.84 -50.09
N GLY A 342 40.66 4.68 -50.64
CA GLY A 342 41.90 4.57 -51.42
C GLY A 342 41.86 5.49 -52.63
N LYS A 343 42.50 6.65 -52.56
CA LYS A 343 42.92 7.41 -53.73
C LYS A 343 44.23 6.83 -54.23
N LYS A 344 44.20 6.15 -55.42
CA LYS A 344 45.34 5.81 -56.19
C LYS A 344 46.14 7.08 -56.53
N ALA A 345 47.34 7.18 -56.00
CA ALA A 345 48.37 8.14 -56.52
C ALA A 345 48.89 7.67 -57.79
N GLU A 346 48.67 8.39 -58.89
CA GLU A 346 49.43 8.31 -60.15
C GLU A 346 50.73 9.07 -59.95
N ALA A 347 51.84 8.35 -60.29
CA ALA A 347 53.21 8.84 -60.27
C ALA A 347 53.45 9.82 -61.42
N HIS A 348 53.86 11.03 -61.10
CA HIS A 348 54.61 11.87 -62.08
C HIS A 348 55.95 12.22 -61.46
N GLU A 349 56.96 11.76 -62.13
CA GLU A 349 58.39 12.06 -62.02
C GLU A 349 58.64 13.49 -62.50
N HIS A 350 59.29 14.39 -61.71
CA HIS A 350 60.21 15.41 -62.26
C HIS A 350 61.17 15.91 -61.18
N LYS A 351 62.36 15.97 -61.55
CA LYS A 351 63.67 16.38 -61.09
C LYS A 351 63.78 17.66 -60.26
N GLU A 352 64.73 17.55 -59.32
CA GLU A 352 65.81 18.43 -58.85
C GLU A 352 65.61 19.96 -58.78
N GLY A 353 65.93 20.52 -57.59
CA GLY A 353 66.38 21.89 -57.40
C GLY A 353 66.21 22.43 -56.01
N GLU A 354 67.28 22.32 -55.23
CA GLU A 354 67.80 23.24 -54.22
C GLU A 354 66.96 23.70 -52.97
N ALA A 355 67.61 23.46 -51.87
CA ALA A 355 67.46 23.84 -50.48
C ALA A 355 66.85 25.24 -50.20
N HIS A 356 65.91 25.30 -49.19
CA HIS A 356 65.97 26.25 -48.06
C HIS A 356 65.15 25.70 -46.94
N SER A 357 65.79 25.66 -45.77
CA SER A 357 65.25 25.38 -44.45
C SER A 357 64.21 26.37 -44.01
N GLU A 358 63.04 25.88 -43.53
CA GLU A 358 62.32 26.47 -42.41
C GLU A 358 61.37 25.40 -41.81
N GLU A 359 61.63 25.12 -40.54
CA GLU A 359 60.79 24.26 -39.70
C GLU A 359 59.42 24.86 -39.55
N ALA A 360 58.43 24.15 -40.03
CA ALA A 360 57.06 24.32 -39.56
C ALA A 360 56.60 22.91 -39.13
N VAL A 361 56.67 22.69 -37.82
CA VAL A 361 56.02 21.56 -37.14
C VAL A 361 54.53 21.77 -37.22
N GLY A 362 53.92 21.23 -38.24
CA GLY A 362 52.46 21.08 -38.30
C GLY A 362 52.11 19.77 -37.60
N GLU A 363 51.75 19.81 -36.33
CA GLU A 363 51.07 18.67 -35.68
C GLU A 363 49.71 18.51 -36.36
N GLU A 364 49.59 17.52 -37.25
CA GLU A 364 48.30 16.94 -37.62
C GLU A 364 47.77 16.18 -36.42
N GLU A 365 47.06 16.92 -35.49
CA GLU A 365 46.20 16.28 -34.53
C GLU A 365 45.06 15.58 -35.29
N GLY A 366 45.21 14.31 -35.57
CA GLY A 366 44.11 13.46 -35.97
C GLY A 366 43.05 13.51 -34.86
N HIS A 367 41.93 14.17 -35.13
CA HIS A 367 40.77 14.20 -34.23
C HIS A 367 40.18 12.78 -34.12
N ASN A 368 40.76 11.90 -33.28
CA ASN A 368 40.12 10.67 -32.87
C ASN A 368 39.01 11.01 -31.89
N GLU A 369 37.82 11.30 -32.41
CA GLU A 369 36.60 11.49 -31.60
C GLU A 369 35.96 10.14 -31.30
N VAL A 370 35.50 9.98 -30.05
CA VAL A 370 34.74 8.82 -29.61
C VAL A 370 33.28 9.23 -29.56
N HIS A 371 32.47 8.56 -30.36
CA HIS A 371 31.04 8.87 -30.47
C HIS A 371 30.20 8.00 -29.50
N PHE A 372 29.21 8.61 -28.91
CA PHE A 372 28.27 7.94 -28.00
C PHE A 372 26.84 8.28 -28.40
N LYS A 373 25.99 7.27 -28.41
CA LYS A 373 24.55 7.38 -28.67
C LYS A 373 23.76 7.12 -27.42
N ALA A 374 22.83 8.03 -27.12
CA ALA A 374 21.89 7.85 -26.03
C ALA A 374 20.73 6.93 -26.44
N ILE A 375 20.55 5.84 -25.76
CA ILE A 375 19.46 4.87 -25.97
C ILE A 375 18.50 4.92 -24.81
N GLU A 376 17.21 5.08 -25.10
CA GLU A 376 16.15 5.09 -24.09
C GLU A 376 15.98 3.70 -23.48
N VAL A 377 15.88 3.66 -22.13
CA VAL A 377 15.66 2.44 -21.39
C VAL A 377 14.55 2.61 -20.37
N VAL A 378 13.86 1.52 -20.07
CA VAL A 378 12.92 1.42 -18.97
C VAL A 378 13.63 0.72 -17.80
N PRO A 379 13.97 1.43 -16.71
CA PRO A 379 14.62 0.82 -15.56
C PRO A 379 13.61 -0.05 -14.81
N GLY A 380 14.07 -1.20 -14.34
CA GLY A 380 13.34 -2.07 -13.44
C GLY A 380 13.87 -1.98 -12.00
N THR A 381 14.00 -3.15 -11.35
CA THR A 381 14.48 -3.25 -9.97
C THR A 381 15.95 -2.90 -9.86
N THR A 382 16.32 -2.19 -8.79
CA THR A 382 17.71 -1.93 -8.42
C THR A 382 18.05 -2.73 -7.17
N ASP A 383 19.10 -3.54 -7.25
CA ASP A 383 19.63 -4.35 -6.15
C ASP A 383 21.15 -4.44 -6.23
N LEU A 384 21.84 -4.40 -5.07
CA LEU A 384 23.31 -4.52 -4.95
C LEU A 384 24.12 -3.60 -5.90
N GLY A 385 23.60 -2.40 -6.19
CA GLY A 385 24.28 -1.43 -7.06
C GLY A 385 24.06 -1.63 -8.56
N TYR A 386 23.24 -2.59 -8.96
CA TYR A 386 22.82 -2.84 -10.33
C TYR A 386 21.35 -2.54 -10.53
N THR A 387 21.00 -2.05 -11.71
CA THR A 387 19.61 -1.74 -12.11
C THR A 387 19.24 -2.62 -13.31
N GLU A 388 18.11 -3.32 -13.21
CA GLU A 388 17.49 -4.00 -14.36
C GLU A 388 17.16 -2.97 -15.42
N VAL A 389 17.48 -3.29 -16.70
CA VAL A 389 17.22 -2.42 -17.84
C VAL A 389 16.50 -3.17 -18.95
N LYS A 390 15.49 -2.51 -19.52
CA LYS A 390 14.83 -2.95 -20.75
C LYS A 390 15.04 -1.87 -21.80
N PHE A 391 15.71 -2.20 -22.87
CA PHE A 391 15.93 -1.27 -23.98
C PHE A 391 14.62 -1.07 -24.75
N VAL A 392 14.33 0.20 -25.09
CA VAL A 392 13.17 0.53 -25.94
C VAL A 392 13.47 0.15 -27.40
N GLU A 393 14.73 0.28 -27.82
CA GLU A 393 15.25 -0.13 -29.12
C GLU A 393 16.22 -1.31 -28.96
N ALA A 394 16.31 -2.17 -29.97
CA ALA A 394 17.25 -3.28 -29.97
C ALA A 394 18.71 -2.77 -30.09
N ILE A 395 19.57 -3.27 -29.23
CA ILE A 395 21.02 -2.96 -29.26
C ILE A 395 21.81 -4.18 -29.74
N PRO A 396 23.00 -4.00 -30.35
CA PRO A 396 23.92 -5.09 -30.64
C PRO A 396 24.30 -5.86 -29.38
N ALA A 397 24.48 -7.18 -29.50
CA ALA A 397 24.79 -8.04 -28.35
C ALA A 397 26.17 -7.74 -27.72
N ASP A 398 27.09 -7.18 -28.50
CA ASP A 398 28.46 -6.79 -28.15
C ASP A 398 28.61 -5.27 -27.91
N ALA A 399 27.50 -4.53 -27.84
CA ALA A 399 27.51 -3.08 -27.64
C ALA A 399 28.33 -2.69 -26.39
N LYS A 400 29.25 -1.74 -26.60
CA LYS A 400 30.03 -1.14 -25.49
C LYS A 400 29.20 -0.07 -24.80
N ILE A 401 28.60 -0.41 -23.64
CA ILE A 401 27.74 0.45 -22.87
C ILE A 401 28.58 1.22 -21.84
N VAL A 402 28.33 2.51 -21.66
CA VAL A 402 29.00 3.32 -20.64
C VAL A 402 28.48 2.92 -19.26
N ILE A 403 29.35 2.32 -18.45
CA ILE A 403 29.03 1.84 -17.10
C ILE A 403 29.42 2.83 -16.00
N LYS A 404 30.29 3.80 -16.31
CA LYS A 404 30.72 4.88 -15.42
C LYS A 404 30.96 6.17 -16.19
N GLY A 405 30.61 7.32 -15.63
CA GLY A 405 30.80 8.63 -16.28
C GLY A 405 29.66 9.03 -17.21
N ALA A 406 28.56 8.29 -17.28
CA ALA A 406 27.41 8.58 -18.15
C ALA A 406 26.77 9.97 -17.88
N PHE A 407 26.83 10.47 -16.65
CA PHE A 407 26.33 11.81 -16.30
C PHE A 407 27.09 12.94 -17.03
N TYR A 408 28.40 12.76 -17.27
CA TYR A 408 29.19 13.73 -18.04
C TYR A 408 28.72 13.83 -19.49
N LEU A 409 28.39 12.68 -20.11
CA LEU A 409 27.85 12.65 -21.48
C LEU A 409 26.53 13.40 -21.58
N LEU A 410 25.64 13.22 -20.59
CA LEU A 410 24.40 14.00 -20.51
C LEU A 410 24.67 15.52 -20.40
N SER A 411 25.68 15.90 -19.60
CA SER A 411 26.04 17.30 -19.41
C SER A 411 26.65 17.89 -20.68
N ALA A 412 27.48 17.13 -21.39
CA ALA A 412 28.09 17.52 -22.67
C ALA A 412 27.02 17.70 -23.77
N MET A 413 26.03 16.81 -23.85
CA MET A 413 24.87 16.95 -24.74
C MET A 413 24.10 18.26 -24.49
N LYS A 414 23.88 18.62 -23.21
CA LYS A 414 23.14 19.83 -22.84
C LYS A 414 23.96 21.11 -23.01
N GLY A 415 25.28 21.05 -22.80
CA GLY A 415 26.18 22.20 -22.91
C GLY A 415 26.58 22.56 -24.35
N GLY A 416 26.42 21.63 -25.30
CA GLY A 416 26.69 21.89 -26.72
C GLY A 416 25.63 22.71 -27.47
N GLY A 417 24.49 22.99 -26.81
CA GLY A 417 23.38 23.77 -27.42
C GLY A 417 23.36 25.26 -27.13
N GLU A 418 24.31 25.84 -26.34
CA GLU A 418 24.31 27.27 -25.95
C GLU A 418 25.54 28.02 -26.42
N HIS A 419 25.88 27.95 -27.71
CA HIS A 419 26.76 28.92 -28.35
C HIS A 419 26.21 29.31 -29.73
N THR A 420 25.14 30.07 -29.73
CA THR A 420 24.82 30.97 -30.84
C THR A 420 24.64 32.39 -30.29
N HIS A 421 25.62 33.24 -30.59
CA HIS A 421 25.57 34.66 -30.43
C HIS A 421 24.55 35.32 -31.37
#